data_4453bdde49732277af63c8ce4dbe6aea
#
_entry.id   4453bdde49732277af63c8ce4dbe6aea
#
_cell.length_a   1.000
_cell.length_b   1.000
_cell.length_c   1.000
_cell.angle_alpha   90.00
_cell.angle_beta   90.00
_cell.angle_gamma   90.00
#
_symmetry.space_group_name_H-M   'P 1'
#
loop_
_entity.id
_entity.type
_entity.pdbx_description
1 polymer ?
#
loop_
_entity_poly.entity_id
_entity_poly.type
_entity_poly.pdbx_seq_one_letter_code
_entity_poly.pdbx_strand_id
1 'polypeptide(L)'
;MKHTGENVVRIEAAALRALADRIGGPMAAAFQRAVDLMFCCAGRVVVTGMGKSGLIARKIAATLSSTGTPALYLHPVEALHGDLGMVVQGDVVLALSASGETEEILQLLATIKRLQVPLIAMTGDEICEASVARALPPARGVGDSKPKSKAAGRSARSTPASSTQVSTLAAAADVALDCSVAQEACALGLAPTASTTTMLALGDALAVTLSERRGFKEEDFANLHPGGKLGKRLARVESLMHTGDALPRVTPQTKMPDVIYQMSRKKLGVTAVVEGERLVGIISDGDLRRLLEKRGKDVLDLAAGEAMTRDPKTIGAGEFAATALALMEEKKITSLMVVDGGGKLEGIVHLHDLWGTEMM
;
A
#
# COMPACT_ATOMS: atom_id res chain seq x y z
N MET A 1 4.42 30.77 25.73
CA MET A 1 4.59 29.36 25.30
C MET A 1 3.29 28.65 24.90
N LYS A 2 2.11 28.96 25.49
CA LYS A 2 0.82 28.30 25.13
C LYS A 2 0.41 28.44 23.64
N HIS A 3 0.83 29.47 22.94
CA HIS A 3 0.45 29.72 21.53
C HIS A 3 1.47 29.23 20.50
N THR A 4 2.66 28.79 20.89
CA THR A 4 3.71 28.41 19.94
C THR A 4 3.35 27.13 19.17
N GLY A 5 2.91 26.08 19.87
CA GLY A 5 2.52 24.82 19.23
C GLY A 5 1.29 24.97 18.31
N GLU A 6 0.29 25.75 18.75
CA GLU A 6 -0.87 26.06 17.92
C GLU A 6 -0.46 26.80 16.64
N ASN A 7 0.44 27.80 16.77
CA ASN A 7 0.90 28.57 15.61
C ASN A 7 1.68 27.70 14.61
N VAL A 8 2.52 26.77 15.08
CA VAL A 8 3.20 25.79 14.21
C VAL A 8 2.18 25.02 13.36
N VAL A 9 1.18 24.43 13.99
CA VAL A 9 0.16 23.67 13.29
C VAL A 9 -0.63 24.55 12.31
N ARG A 10 -0.92 25.78 12.66
CA ARG A 10 -1.62 26.74 11.76
C ARG A 10 -0.79 27.07 10.52
N ILE A 11 0.53 27.27 10.67
CA ILE A 11 1.45 27.54 9.54
C ILE A 11 1.48 26.32 8.60
N GLU A 12 1.64 25.11 9.14
CA GLU A 12 1.65 23.90 8.34
C GLU A 12 0.30 23.67 7.64
N ALA A 13 -0.82 23.89 8.33
CA ALA A 13 -2.15 23.79 7.72
C ALA A 13 -2.36 24.81 6.59
N ALA A 14 -1.82 26.02 6.71
CA ALA A 14 -1.86 27.01 5.64
C ALA A 14 -1.02 26.57 4.43
N ALA A 15 0.16 26.00 4.65
CA ALA A 15 1.00 25.46 3.59
C ALA A 15 0.32 24.30 2.83
N LEU A 16 -0.37 23.41 3.55
CA LEU A 16 -1.15 22.31 2.94
C LEU A 16 -2.33 22.82 2.10
N ARG A 17 -3.04 23.87 2.55
CA ARG A 17 -4.10 24.47 1.73
C ARG A 17 -3.54 25.07 0.45
N ALA A 18 -2.44 25.82 0.54
CA ALA A 18 -1.76 26.37 -0.63
C ALA A 18 -1.28 25.28 -1.60
N LEU A 19 -0.79 24.14 -1.08
CA LEU A 19 -0.46 22.98 -1.91
C LEU A 19 -1.68 22.44 -2.64
N ALA A 20 -2.80 22.26 -1.95
CA ALA A 20 -4.04 21.75 -2.55
C ALA A 20 -4.52 22.69 -3.68
N ASP A 21 -4.48 24.01 -3.46
CA ASP A 21 -4.82 25.01 -4.47
C ASP A 21 -3.88 24.93 -5.69
N ARG A 22 -2.58 24.67 -5.49
CA ARG A 22 -1.64 24.47 -6.60
C ARG A 22 -1.93 23.20 -7.38
N ILE A 23 -2.20 22.08 -6.72
CA ILE A 23 -2.56 20.81 -7.38
C ILE A 23 -3.84 20.96 -8.21
N GLY A 24 -4.84 21.65 -7.68
CA GLY A 24 -6.09 21.94 -8.41
C GLY A 24 -6.01 23.04 -9.45
N GLY A 25 -4.88 23.76 -9.52
CA GLY A 25 -4.66 24.94 -10.35
C GLY A 25 -3.37 24.88 -11.15
N PRO A 26 -2.38 25.76 -10.88
CA PRO A 26 -1.21 25.94 -11.74
C PRO A 26 -0.28 24.71 -11.84
N MET A 27 -0.33 23.79 -10.89
CA MET A 27 0.46 22.55 -10.90
C MET A 27 -0.31 21.35 -11.44
N ALA A 28 -1.58 21.47 -11.82
CA ALA A 28 -2.42 20.34 -12.21
C ALA A 28 -1.82 19.51 -13.36
N ALA A 29 -1.31 20.17 -14.40
CA ALA A 29 -0.68 19.50 -15.55
C ALA A 29 0.61 18.76 -15.15
N ALA A 30 1.45 19.37 -14.31
CA ALA A 30 2.69 18.77 -13.82
C ALA A 30 2.38 17.57 -12.90
N PHE A 31 1.41 17.71 -12.01
CA PHE A 31 0.95 16.62 -11.14
C PHE A 31 0.45 15.42 -11.96
N GLN A 32 -0.43 15.67 -12.94
CA GLN A 32 -0.94 14.62 -13.81
C GLN A 32 0.20 13.93 -14.58
N ARG A 33 1.15 14.68 -15.12
CA ARG A 33 2.31 14.13 -15.82
C ARG A 33 3.20 13.29 -14.91
N ALA A 34 3.41 13.68 -13.66
CA ALA A 34 4.12 12.88 -12.67
C ALA A 34 3.40 11.54 -12.42
N VAL A 35 2.07 11.58 -12.24
CA VAL A 35 1.23 10.37 -12.11
C VAL A 35 1.35 9.49 -13.36
N ASP A 36 1.33 10.07 -14.57
CA ASP A 36 1.45 9.31 -15.82
C ASP A 36 2.81 8.61 -15.93
N LEU A 37 3.92 9.29 -15.62
CA LEU A 37 5.25 8.71 -15.61
C LEU A 37 5.35 7.54 -14.63
N MET A 38 4.84 7.71 -13.41
CA MET A 38 4.85 6.65 -12.40
C MET A 38 3.89 5.50 -12.73
N PHE A 39 2.76 5.79 -13.36
CA PHE A 39 1.80 4.76 -13.78
C PHE A 39 2.36 3.88 -14.90
N CYS A 40 3.04 4.50 -15.89
CA CYS A 40 3.66 3.82 -17.02
C CYS A 40 5.03 3.19 -16.67
N CYS A 41 5.52 3.36 -15.44
CA CYS A 41 6.77 2.79 -14.96
C CYS A 41 6.71 1.25 -15.02
N ALA A 42 7.58 0.64 -15.80
CA ALA A 42 7.68 -0.81 -15.92
C ALA A 42 8.51 -1.45 -14.79
N GLY A 43 9.37 -0.64 -14.15
CA GLY A 43 10.22 -1.02 -13.03
C GLY A 43 9.66 -0.54 -11.70
N ARG A 44 10.48 0.20 -10.94
CA ARG A 44 10.17 0.71 -9.61
C ARG A 44 10.25 2.22 -9.56
N VAL A 45 9.55 2.83 -8.62
CA VAL A 45 9.74 4.22 -8.26
C VAL A 45 10.89 4.30 -7.25
N VAL A 46 12.02 4.86 -7.67
CA VAL A 46 13.19 5.06 -6.81
C VAL A 46 13.10 6.45 -6.17
N VAL A 47 12.81 6.48 -4.87
CA VAL A 47 12.63 7.74 -4.14
C VAL A 47 13.94 8.10 -3.44
N THR A 48 14.42 9.34 -3.63
CA THR A 48 15.69 9.80 -3.05
C THR A 48 15.56 11.17 -2.40
N GLY A 49 16.38 11.43 -1.41
CA GLY A 49 16.40 12.69 -0.66
C GLY A 49 17.42 12.66 0.46
N MET A 50 17.91 13.83 0.89
CA MET A 50 18.91 13.96 1.93
C MET A 50 18.33 14.49 3.25
N GLY A 51 18.88 14.05 4.38
CA GLY A 51 18.50 14.56 5.71
C GLY A 51 16.99 14.39 6.00
N LYS A 52 16.29 15.46 6.36
CA LYS A 52 14.85 15.44 6.64
C LYS A 52 14.02 15.08 5.39
N SER A 53 14.41 15.61 4.21
CA SER A 53 13.77 15.20 2.96
C SER A 53 13.98 13.72 2.67
N GLY A 54 15.11 13.13 3.08
CA GLY A 54 15.37 11.69 2.99
C GLY A 54 14.44 10.85 3.88
N LEU A 55 14.10 11.32 5.08
CA LEU A 55 13.11 10.67 5.94
C LEU A 55 11.71 10.68 5.30
N ILE A 56 11.34 11.81 4.69
CA ILE A 56 10.09 11.92 3.94
C ILE A 56 10.11 11.00 2.70
N ALA A 57 11.22 10.97 1.97
CA ALA A 57 11.40 10.07 0.83
C ALA A 57 11.22 8.58 1.20
N ARG A 58 11.77 8.16 2.34
CA ARG A 58 11.55 6.80 2.88
C ARG A 58 10.08 6.52 3.15
N LYS A 59 9.36 7.49 3.75
CA LYS A 59 7.91 7.33 4.01
C LYS A 59 7.13 7.26 2.70
N ILE A 60 7.45 8.09 1.72
CA ILE A 60 6.78 8.06 0.40
C ILE A 60 7.02 6.71 -0.30
N ALA A 61 8.26 6.20 -0.30
CA ALA A 61 8.56 4.88 -0.87
C ALA A 61 7.76 3.76 -0.17
N ALA A 62 7.67 3.80 1.16
CA ALA A 62 6.86 2.86 1.92
C ALA A 62 5.37 2.96 1.58
N THR A 63 4.82 4.17 1.46
CA THR A 63 3.42 4.40 1.09
C THR A 63 3.13 3.86 -0.32
N LEU A 64 3.96 4.19 -1.32
CA LEU A 64 3.83 3.67 -2.68
C LEU A 64 3.82 2.14 -2.69
N SER A 65 4.76 1.50 -2.00
CA SER A 65 4.84 0.04 -1.92
C SER A 65 3.61 -0.57 -1.26
N SER A 66 3.11 0.05 -0.17
CA SER A 66 1.93 -0.43 0.55
C SER A 66 0.60 -0.17 -0.17
N THR A 67 0.62 0.67 -1.20
CA THR A 67 -0.55 0.99 -2.05
C THR A 67 -0.42 0.45 -3.47
N GLY A 68 0.42 -0.58 -3.67
CA GLY A 68 0.48 -1.35 -4.91
C GLY A 68 1.41 -0.79 -5.99
N THR A 69 2.23 0.23 -5.68
CA THR A 69 3.26 0.72 -6.60
C THR A 69 4.64 0.30 -6.09
N PRO A 70 5.38 -0.60 -6.78
CA PRO A 70 6.70 -1.01 -6.34
C PRO A 70 7.63 0.20 -6.21
N ALA A 71 8.19 0.42 -5.03
CA ALA A 71 9.08 1.55 -4.76
C ALA A 71 10.21 1.17 -3.79
N LEU A 72 11.30 1.90 -3.85
CA LEU A 72 12.40 1.79 -2.90
C LEU A 72 12.98 3.18 -2.57
N TYR A 73 13.60 3.29 -1.42
CA TYR A 73 14.37 4.46 -1.06
C TYR A 73 15.84 4.24 -1.39
N LEU A 74 16.44 5.21 -2.08
CA LEU A 74 17.89 5.24 -2.39
C LEU A 74 18.52 6.44 -1.67
N HIS A 75 19.46 6.17 -0.76
CA HIS A 75 20.19 7.23 -0.08
C HIS A 75 21.21 7.87 -1.05
N PRO A 76 21.21 9.20 -1.24
CA PRO A 76 22.08 9.84 -2.24
C PRO A 76 23.58 9.54 -2.06
N VAL A 77 24.06 9.52 -0.83
CA VAL A 77 25.48 9.21 -0.53
C VAL A 77 25.81 7.76 -0.88
N GLU A 78 24.98 6.81 -0.47
CA GLU A 78 25.20 5.39 -0.80
C GLU A 78 25.12 5.16 -2.31
N ALA A 79 24.25 5.90 -3.01
CA ALA A 79 24.18 5.88 -4.46
C ALA A 79 25.50 6.27 -5.11
N LEU A 80 26.20 7.29 -4.59
CA LEU A 80 27.50 7.71 -5.09
C LEU A 80 28.61 6.67 -4.84
N HIS A 81 28.40 5.78 -3.87
CA HIS A 81 29.37 4.72 -3.50
C HIS A 81 29.01 3.33 -4.04
N GLY A 82 28.04 3.23 -4.96
CA GLY A 82 27.75 1.98 -5.68
C GLY A 82 26.28 1.61 -5.77
N ASP A 83 25.45 2.03 -4.81
CA ASP A 83 24.02 1.68 -4.80
C ASP A 83 23.22 2.29 -5.96
N LEU A 84 23.83 3.21 -6.72
CA LEU A 84 23.22 3.69 -7.97
C LEU A 84 23.00 2.57 -9.00
N GLY A 85 23.68 1.44 -8.86
CA GLY A 85 23.41 0.22 -9.62
C GLY A 85 22.03 -0.40 -9.37
N MET A 86 21.32 0.03 -8.33
CA MET A 86 19.92 -0.36 -8.07
C MET A 86 18.94 0.32 -9.03
N VAL A 87 19.35 1.43 -9.67
CA VAL A 87 18.52 2.16 -10.65
C VAL A 87 18.76 1.56 -12.03
N VAL A 88 17.70 1.06 -12.64
CA VAL A 88 17.76 0.38 -13.93
C VAL A 88 16.79 1.02 -14.93
N GLN A 89 17.00 0.73 -16.20
CA GLN A 89 16.09 1.16 -17.26
C GLN A 89 14.68 0.63 -16.98
N GLY A 90 13.67 1.50 -17.13
CA GLY A 90 12.27 1.20 -16.80
C GLY A 90 11.84 1.70 -15.42
N ASP A 91 12.76 2.12 -14.55
CA ASP A 91 12.45 2.80 -13.30
C ASP A 91 12.04 4.27 -13.53
N VAL A 92 11.52 4.91 -12.48
CA VAL A 92 11.29 6.37 -12.39
C VAL A 92 11.95 6.86 -11.11
N VAL A 93 12.72 7.95 -11.17
CA VAL A 93 13.31 8.57 -9.98
C VAL A 93 12.44 9.71 -9.49
N LEU A 94 12.10 9.71 -8.19
CA LEU A 94 11.44 10.80 -7.48
C LEU A 94 12.45 11.40 -6.49
N ALA A 95 12.96 12.60 -6.79
CA ALA A 95 13.98 13.28 -5.98
C ALA A 95 13.38 14.42 -5.15
N LEU A 96 13.64 14.42 -3.84
CA LEU A 96 13.18 15.41 -2.88
C LEU A 96 14.32 16.30 -2.41
N SER A 97 14.24 17.61 -2.68
CA SER A 97 15.19 18.61 -2.19
C SER A 97 14.50 19.96 -2.03
N ALA A 98 14.37 20.46 -0.82
CA ALA A 98 13.72 21.76 -0.59
C ALA A 98 14.44 22.93 -1.28
N SER A 99 15.78 22.92 -1.33
CA SER A 99 16.57 23.92 -2.05
C SER A 99 16.70 23.65 -3.55
N GLY A 100 16.49 22.38 -3.96
CA GLY A 100 16.81 21.91 -5.31
C GLY A 100 18.30 21.95 -5.67
N GLU A 101 19.18 22.26 -4.69
CA GLU A 101 20.62 22.43 -4.83
C GLU A 101 21.44 21.50 -3.91
N THR A 102 20.84 20.39 -3.47
CA THR A 102 21.53 19.38 -2.66
C THR A 102 22.60 18.68 -3.48
N GLU A 103 23.87 18.89 -3.14
CA GLU A 103 25.02 18.48 -3.96
C GLU A 103 25.02 16.97 -4.26
N GLU A 104 24.74 16.15 -3.26
CA GLU A 104 24.73 14.69 -3.41
C GLU A 104 23.62 14.22 -4.38
N ILE A 105 22.49 14.91 -4.44
CA ILE A 105 21.43 14.62 -5.41
C ILE A 105 21.85 15.09 -6.81
N LEU A 106 22.45 16.27 -6.91
CA LEU A 106 22.89 16.82 -8.20
C LEU A 106 23.97 15.95 -8.86
N GLN A 107 24.85 15.32 -8.06
CA GLN A 107 25.85 14.40 -8.58
C GLN A 107 25.25 13.14 -9.22
N LEU A 108 24.03 12.74 -8.83
CA LEU A 108 23.34 11.60 -9.44
C LEU A 108 22.76 11.90 -10.83
N LEU A 109 22.49 13.19 -11.13
CA LEU A 109 21.77 13.60 -12.35
C LEU A 109 22.44 13.10 -13.65
N ALA A 110 23.75 13.16 -13.74
CA ALA A 110 24.47 12.72 -14.93
C ALA A 110 24.23 11.23 -15.23
N THR A 111 24.20 10.40 -14.18
CA THR A 111 23.97 8.96 -14.35
C THR A 111 22.50 8.65 -14.60
N ILE A 112 21.56 9.31 -13.91
CA ILE A 112 20.10 9.16 -14.15
C ILE A 112 19.80 9.50 -15.62
N LYS A 113 20.34 10.61 -16.14
CA LYS A 113 20.19 10.97 -17.56
C LYS A 113 20.83 9.98 -18.53
N ARG A 114 22.00 9.43 -18.20
CA ARG A 114 22.67 8.41 -19.02
C ARG A 114 21.84 7.11 -19.08
N LEU A 115 21.19 6.73 -17.99
CA LEU A 115 20.32 5.57 -17.91
C LEU A 115 18.96 5.80 -18.59
N GLN A 116 18.67 7.04 -19.02
CA GLN A 116 17.39 7.45 -19.61
C GLN A 116 16.19 7.15 -18.70
N VAL A 117 16.40 7.26 -17.39
CA VAL A 117 15.36 7.08 -16.38
C VAL A 117 14.67 8.41 -16.16
N PRO A 118 13.33 8.49 -16.27
CA PRO A 118 12.57 9.70 -15.99
C PRO A 118 12.80 10.21 -14.57
N LEU A 119 12.95 11.52 -14.43
CA LEU A 119 13.19 12.21 -13.17
C LEU A 119 12.02 13.14 -12.83
N ILE A 120 11.42 12.92 -11.68
CA ILE A 120 10.44 13.80 -11.06
C ILE A 120 11.15 14.49 -9.89
N ALA A 121 11.10 15.82 -9.82
CA ALA A 121 11.66 16.62 -8.73
C ALA A 121 10.54 17.19 -7.86
N MET A 122 10.69 17.11 -6.54
CA MET A 122 9.91 17.85 -5.55
C MET A 122 10.84 18.91 -4.92
N THR A 123 10.63 20.18 -5.25
CA THR A 123 11.48 21.27 -4.79
C THR A 123 10.65 22.39 -4.14
N GLY A 124 11.33 23.28 -3.39
CA GLY A 124 10.71 24.48 -2.83
C GLY A 124 10.65 25.67 -3.81
N ASP A 125 10.87 25.41 -5.10
CA ASP A 125 10.74 26.44 -6.12
C ASP A 125 9.28 26.79 -6.38
N GLU A 126 8.96 28.06 -6.54
CA GLU A 126 7.70 28.50 -7.12
C GLU A 126 7.73 28.24 -8.64
N ILE A 127 7.10 27.16 -9.08
CA ILE A 127 7.13 26.72 -10.47
C ILE A 127 5.89 27.22 -11.20
N CYS A 128 6.08 28.12 -12.17
CA CYS A 128 5.02 28.50 -13.11
C CYS A 128 5.24 27.84 -14.48
N GLU A 129 4.17 27.67 -15.27
CA GLU A 129 4.24 27.05 -16.60
C GLU A 129 5.29 27.68 -17.53
N ALA A 130 5.52 28.99 -17.39
CA ALA A 130 6.54 29.70 -18.15
C ALA A 130 7.99 29.30 -17.77
N SER A 131 8.21 28.79 -16.56
CA SER A 131 9.52 28.34 -16.09
C SER A 131 9.89 26.97 -16.68
N VAL A 132 8.92 26.09 -16.83
CA VAL A 132 9.11 24.74 -17.39
C VAL A 132 9.37 24.76 -18.88
N ALA A 133 8.69 25.65 -19.62
CA ALA A 133 8.84 25.77 -21.06
C ALA A 133 10.25 26.25 -21.49
N ARG A 134 10.99 26.93 -20.59
CA ARG A 134 12.38 27.38 -20.86
C ARG A 134 13.43 26.31 -20.60
N ALA A 135 13.12 25.29 -19.82
CA ALA A 135 14.06 24.22 -19.45
C ALA A 135 14.07 23.05 -20.45
N LEU A 136 13.09 22.95 -21.34
CA LEU A 136 13.06 21.94 -22.37
C LEU A 136 13.91 22.39 -23.59
N PRO A 137 14.98 21.66 -23.97
CA PRO A 137 15.64 21.91 -25.25
C PRO A 137 14.62 21.65 -26.36
N PRO A 138 14.60 22.47 -27.42
CA PRO A 138 13.71 22.24 -28.55
C PRO A 138 13.95 20.85 -29.12
N ALA A 139 12.89 20.14 -29.46
CA ALA A 139 12.96 18.85 -30.13
C ALA A 139 13.93 18.95 -31.30
N ARG A 140 14.99 18.12 -31.30
CA ARG A 140 16.00 18.12 -32.36
C ARG A 140 15.35 17.73 -33.66
N GLY A 141 15.05 18.78 -34.47
CA GLY A 141 14.96 18.64 -35.91
C GLY A 141 16.34 18.38 -36.47
N VAL A 142 16.44 17.34 -37.28
CA VAL A 142 17.64 16.98 -38.04
C VAL A 142 17.91 18.11 -39.07
N GLY A 143 19.07 18.75 -39.01
CA GLY A 143 19.47 19.73 -40.05
C GLY A 143 20.70 20.56 -39.67
N ASP A 144 21.76 20.24 -40.29
CA ASP A 144 23.08 20.79 -40.55
C ASP A 144 23.55 22.19 -40.08
N SER A 145 24.83 22.12 -39.68
CA SER A 145 25.99 22.98 -40.01
C SER A 145 26.23 24.34 -39.36
N LYS A 146 27.35 24.29 -38.59
CA LYS A 146 28.54 25.19 -38.46
C LYS A 146 28.43 26.62 -37.91
N PRO A 147 29.51 27.03 -37.19
CA PRO A 147 29.53 28.17 -36.29
C PRO A 147 30.18 29.42 -36.94
N LYS A 148 29.81 30.63 -36.48
CA LYS A 148 30.67 31.83 -36.61
C LYS A 148 30.47 32.82 -35.45
N SER A 149 31.52 32.99 -34.70
CA SER A 149 32.21 34.18 -34.15
C SER A 149 31.46 35.46 -33.72
N LYS A 150 31.78 35.83 -32.47
CA LYS A 150 32.14 37.17 -31.90
C LYS A 150 31.35 38.40 -32.32
N ALA A 151 30.78 39.07 -31.30
CA ALA A 151 31.02 40.48 -31.07
C ALA A 151 30.57 40.90 -29.65
N ALA A 152 31.43 41.64 -28.97
CA ALA A 152 31.19 42.28 -27.67
C ALA A 152 30.41 43.60 -27.87
N GLY A 153 29.55 43.95 -26.89
CA GLY A 153 28.84 45.24 -26.90
C GLY A 153 28.11 45.53 -25.59
N ARG A 154 28.73 46.28 -24.76
CA ARG A 154 28.37 47.16 -23.61
C ARG A 154 26.90 47.32 -23.21
N SER A 155 26.67 47.07 -21.92
CA SER A 155 26.04 47.98 -20.92
C SER A 155 24.72 48.68 -21.27
N ALA A 156 23.64 48.21 -20.66
CA ALA A 156 22.60 49.09 -20.09
C ALA A 156 22.08 48.42 -18.80
N ARG A 157 22.25 49.14 -17.67
CA ARG A 157 21.61 48.80 -16.38
C ARG A 157 20.11 48.95 -16.56
N SER A 158 19.41 47.85 -16.54
CA SER A 158 17.99 47.79 -16.22
C SER A 158 17.83 46.91 -15.00
N THR A 159 17.17 47.45 -13.98
CA THR A 159 16.71 46.76 -12.76
C THR A 159 16.15 45.39 -13.09
N PRO A 160 16.57 44.31 -12.44
CA PRO A 160 16.00 43.00 -12.72
C PRO A 160 14.58 42.96 -12.17
N ALA A 161 13.60 42.81 -13.06
CA ALA A 161 12.39 42.10 -12.71
C ALA A 161 12.83 40.74 -12.18
N SER A 162 12.36 40.30 -11.01
CA SER A 162 12.71 39.04 -10.38
C SER A 162 12.43 37.88 -11.34
N SER A 163 13.48 37.45 -12.05
CA SER A 163 13.45 36.16 -12.74
C SER A 163 13.50 35.13 -11.62
N THR A 164 12.40 34.48 -11.31
CA THR A 164 12.35 33.28 -10.47
C THR A 164 13.26 32.25 -11.13
N GLN A 165 14.48 32.14 -10.64
CA GLN A 165 15.47 31.21 -11.16
C GLN A 165 15.11 29.85 -10.57
N VAL A 166 14.69 28.94 -11.42
CA VAL A 166 14.36 27.53 -11.05
C VAL A 166 15.65 26.85 -10.63
N SER A 167 15.60 26.04 -9.56
CA SER A 167 16.77 25.30 -9.06
C SER A 167 17.32 24.31 -10.08
N THR A 168 18.58 23.90 -9.87
CA THR A 168 19.29 22.97 -10.75
C THR A 168 18.55 21.62 -10.86
N LEU A 169 18.04 21.09 -9.74
CA LEU A 169 17.28 19.85 -9.74
C LEU A 169 15.97 19.98 -10.52
N ALA A 170 15.21 21.04 -10.28
CA ALA A 170 13.93 21.26 -10.98
C ALA A 170 14.15 21.50 -12.49
N ALA A 171 15.20 22.23 -12.87
CA ALA A 171 15.55 22.46 -14.28
C ALA A 171 16.03 21.18 -15.00
N ALA A 172 16.59 20.22 -14.26
CA ALA A 172 17.08 18.96 -14.79
C ALA A 172 16.00 17.88 -14.89
N ALA A 173 14.86 18.03 -14.19
CA ALA A 173 13.80 17.05 -14.11
C ALA A 173 12.90 17.07 -15.35
N ASP A 174 12.31 15.90 -15.68
CA ASP A 174 11.27 15.76 -16.70
C ASP A 174 9.93 16.36 -16.20
N VAL A 175 9.72 16.31 -14.89
CA VAL A 175 8.60 16.95 -14.20
C VAL A 175 9.10 17.57 -12.89
N ALA A 176 8.82 18.83 -12.67
CA ALA A 176 9.08 19.51 -11.40
C ALA A 176 7.76 19.83 -10.71
N LEU A 177 7.69 19.51 -9.41
CA LEU A 177 6.52 19.70 -8.55
C LEU A 177 6.85 20.72 -7.47
N ASP A 178 6.04 21.75 -7.38
CA ASP A 178 6.18 22.89 -6.46
C ASP A 178 5.73 22.52 -5.04
N CYS A 179 6.72 22.36 -4.14
CA CYS A 179 6.54 22.19 -2.71
C CYS A 179 6.87 23.47 -1.92
N SER A 180 6.87 24.64 -2.56
CA SER A 180 7.18 25.91 -1.91
C SER A 180 6.25 26.18 -0.72
N VAL A 181 6.79 26.85 0.29
CA VAL A 181 6.05 27.28 1.48
C VAL A 181 6.37 28.75 1.76
N ALA A 182 5.36 29.50 2.19
CA ALA A 182 5.54 30.91 2.52
C ALA A 182 6.54 31.13 3.67
N GLN A 183 6.57 30.22 4.64
CA GLN A 183 7.49 30.25 5.77
C GLN A 183 7.55 28.88 6.44
N GLU A 184 8.69 28.60 7.07
CA GLU A 184 8.81 27.50 8.01
C GLU A 184 8.16 27.83 9.35
N ALA A 185 7.63 26.83 10.05
CA ALA A 185 6.99 27.05 11.35
C ALA A 185 7.98 27.24 12.50
N CYS A 186 9.27 27.01 12.26
CA CYS A 186 10.35 27.29 13.21
C CYS A 186 10.63 28.80 13.29
N ALA A 187 10.70 29.36 14.48
CA ALA A 187 10.94 30.81 14.71
C ALA A 187 12.24 31.32 14.06
N LEU A 188 13.24 30.46 13.92
CA LEU A 188 14.50 30.80 13.24
C LEU A 188 14.45 30.55 11.73
N GLY A 189 13.39 29.96 11.20
CA GLY A 189 13.27 29.62 9.78
C GLY A 189 14.28 28.58 9.28
N LEU A 190 15.04 27.94 10.18
CA LEU A 190 16.13 27.02 9.82
C LEU A 190 15.74 25.54 9.81
N ALA A 191 14.75 25.18 10.64
CA ALA A 191 14.32 23.80 10.71
C ALA A 191 13.20 23.54 9.69
N PRO A 192 13.38 22.61 8.74
CA PRO A 192 12.31 22.17 7.85
C PRO A 192 11.14 21.61 8.65
N THR A 193 9.97 22.21 8.49
CA THR A 193 8.70 21.88 9.13
C THR A 193 7.58 21.91 8.10
N ALA A 194 7.09 23.08 7.73
CA ALA A 194 6.06 23.24 6.70
C ALA A 194 6.50 22.65 5.34
N SER A 195 7.76 22.82 4.94
CA SER A 195 8.30 22.26 3.70
C SER A 195 8.27 20.73 3.70
N THR A 196 8.67 20.09 4.80
CA THR A 196 8.63 18.62 4.91
C THR A 196 7.20 18.08 4.97
N THR A 197 6.30 18.77 5.66
CA THR A 197 4.87 18.45 5.71
C THR A 197 4.23 18.55 4.32
N THR A 198 4.57 19.59 3.56
CA THR A 198 4.10 19.76 2.17
C THR A 198 4.61 18.66 1.24
N MET A 199 5.90 18.30 1.30
CA MET A 199 6.48 17.20 0.52
C MET A 199 5.83 15.87 0.86
N LEU A 200 5.57 15.61 2.15
CA LEU A 200 4.89 14.41 2.60
C LEU A 200 3.48 14.31 2.02
N ALA A 201 2.70 15.36 2.14
CA ALA A 201 1.33 15.42 1.63
C ALA A 201 1.26 15.25 0.11
N LEU A 202 2.19 15.86 -0.64
CA LEU A 202 2.28 15.69 -2.10
C LEU A 202 2.65 14.26 -2.47
N GLY A 203 3.57 13.62 -1.73
CA GLY A 203 3.92 12.22 -1.91
C GLY A 203 2.75 11.28 -1.66
N ASP A 204 1.95 11.55 -0.63
CA ASP A 204 0.73 10.80 -0.35
C ASP A 204 -0.33 11.02 -1.44
N ALA A 205 -0.48 12.23 -1.94
CA ALA A 205 -1.38 12.53 -3.06
C ALA A 205 -0.99 11.74 -4.33
N LEU A 206 0.30 11.66 -4.65
CA LEU A 206 0.78 10.82 -5.77
C LEU A 206 0.48 9.34 -5.53
N ALA A 207 0.78 8.82 -4.34
CA ALA A 207 0.60 7.41 -4.02
C ALA A 207 -0.87 6.98 -4.07
N VAL A 208 -1.77 7.79 -3.49
CA VAL A 208 -3.22 7.51 -3.49
C VAL A 208 -3.79 7.61 -4.90
N THR A 209 -3.44 8.66 -5.67
CA THR A 209 -3.90 8.81 -7.06
C THR A 209 -3.44 7.63 -7.94
N LEU A 210 -2.21 7.14 -7.74
CA LEU A 210 -1.71 5.95 -8.43
C LEU A 210 -2.45 4.69 -8.04
N SER A 211 -2.71 4.51 -6.75
CA SER A 211 -3.46 3.39 -6.20
C SER A 211 -4.87 3.30 -6.81
N GLU A 212 -5.60 4.41 -6.82
CA GLU A 212 -6.92 4.51 -7.45
C GLU A 212 -6.85 4.20 -8.95
N ARG A 213 -5.89 4.79 -9.66
CA ARG A 213 -5.72 4.58 -11.11
C ARG A 213 -5.35 3.15 -11.47
N ARG A 214 -4.62 2.44 -10.59
CA ARG A 214 -4.29 1.01 -10.75
C ARG A 214 -5.44 0.09 -10.37
N GLY A 215 -6.53 0.62 -9.81
CA GLY A 215 -7.66 -0.17 -9.33
C GLY A 215 -7.29 -1.03 -8.11
N PHE A 216 -6.35 -0.56 -7.27
CA PHE A 216 -5.90 -1.24 -6.06
C PHE A 216 -7.06 -1.38 -5.07
N LYS A 217 -7.29 -2.60 -4.59
CA LYS A 217 -8.44 -2.96 -3.76
C LYS A 217 -8.01 -3.31 -2.34
N GLU A 218 -8.99 -3.44 -1.46
CA GLU A 218 -8.77 -3.89 -0.08
C GLU A 218 -8.09 -5.26 -0.01
N GLU A 219 -8.39 -6.13 -0.96
CA GLU A 219 -7.77 -7.46 -1.08
C GLU A 219 -6.27 -7.37 -1.36
N ASP A 220 -5.87 -6.45 -2.25
CA ASP A 220 -4.46 -6.21 -2.57
C ASP A 220 -3.72 -5.65 -1.35
N PHE A 221 -4.39 -4.76 -0.60
CA PHE A 221 -3.85 -4.23 0.65
C PHE A 221 -3.63 -5.32 1.70
N ALA A 222 -4.60 -6.24 1.86
CA ALA A 222 -4.49 -7.38 2.77
C ALA A 222 -3.30 -8.27 2.43
N ASN A 223 -3.11 -8.57 1.15
CA ASN A 223 -1.99 -9.38 0.65
C ASN A 223 -0.62 -8.75 0.95
N LEU A 224 -0.53 -7.41 0.91
CA LEU A 224 0.70 -6.68 1.21
C LEU A 224 0.95 -6.47 2.72
N HIS A 225 -0.08 -6.67 3.57
CA HIS A 225 -0.02 -6.45 5.03
C HIS A 225 -0.44 -7.68 5.84
N PRO A 226 0.13 -8.87 5.63
CA PRO A 226 -0.35 -10.12 6.25
C PRO A 226 -0.25 -10.11 7.78
N GLY A 227 0.64 -9.33 8.37
CA GLY A 227 0.85 -9.24 9.82
C GLY A 227 0.05 -8.15 10.54
N GLY A 228 -0.60 -7.24 9.81
CA GLY A 228 -1.34 -6.11 10.40
C GLY A 228 -2.78 -6.45 10.80
N LYS A 229 -3.36 -5.72 11.78
CA LYS A 229 -4.77 -5.89 12.17
C LYS A 229 -5.73 -5.82 10.97
N LEU A 230 -5.45 -4.91 10.04
CA LEU A 230 -6.27 -4.75 8.84
C LEU A 230 -6.10 -5.92 7.86
N GLY A 231 -4.89 -6.41 7.64
CA GLY A 231 -4.63 -7.60 6.82
C GLY A 231 -5.32 -8.84 7.38
N LYS A 232 -5.29 -8.99 8.71
CA LYS A 232 -5.99 -10.09 9.40
C LYS A 232 -7.51 -9.99 9.28
N ARG A 233 -8.10 -8.79 9.33
CA ARG A 233 -9.55 -8.58 9.13
C ARG A 233 -10.00 -8.86 7.70
N LEU A 234 -9.13 -8.66 6.73
CA LEU A 234 -9.35 -8.91 5.31
C LEU A 234 -8.90 -10.31 4.87
N ALA A 235 -8.39 -11.14 5.79
CA ALA A 235 -8.08 -12.54 5.52
C ALA A 235 -9.32 -13.27 5.03
N ARG A 236 -9.16 -14.11 4.01
CA ARG A 236 -10.23 -14.97 3.51
C ARG A 236 -10.29 -16.28 4.32
N VAL A 237 -11.47 -16.87 4.38
CA VAL A 237 -11.70 -18.16 5.05
C VAL A 237 -10.76 -19.23 4.52
N GLU A 238 -10.49 -19.26 3.22
CA GLU A 238 -9.58 -20.23 2.59
C GLU A 238 -8.14 -20.21 3.17
N SER A 239 -7.67 -19.05 3.64
CA SER A 239 -6.33 -18.92 4.24
C SER A 239 -6.26 -19.39 5.71
N LEU A 240 -7.41 -19.59 6.36
CA LEU A 240 -7.54 -19.92 7.78
C LEU A 240 -8.16 -21.29 8.03
N MET A 241 -8.87 -21.87 7.04
CA MET A 241 -9.58 -23.12 7.19
C MET A 241 -8.65 -24.33 7.25
N HIS A 242 -9.05 -25.33 8.02
CA HIS A 242 -8.45 -26.64 8.02
C HIS A 242 -8.97 -27.47 6.83
N THR A 243 -8.06 -28.09 6.09
CA THR A 243 -8.36 -28.89 4.89
C THR A 243 -7.69 -30.25 4.93
N GLY A 244 -7.99 -31.10 3.97
CA GLY A 244 -7.32 -32.40 3.77
C GLY A 244 -7.36 -33.28 5.02
N ASP A 245 -6.19 -33.75 5.46
CA ASP A 245 -6.08 -34.62 6.64
C ASP A 245 -6.39 -33.93 7.97
N ALA A 246 -6.39 -32.62 8.02
CA ALA A 246 -6.78 -31.88 9.22
C ALA A 246 -8.30 -31.82 9.40
N LEU A 247 -9.07 -32.08 8.34
CA LEU A 247 -10.53 -32.02 8.35
C LEU A 247 -11.16 -33.28 8.98
N PRO A 248 -11.88 -33.16 10.11
CA PRO A 248 -12.61 -34.29 10.70
C PRO A 248 -13.86 -34.62 9.85
N ARG A 249 -13.87 -35.75 9.21
CA ARG A 249 -14.98 -36.20 8.37
C ARG A 249 -15.29 -37.67 8.58
N VAL A 250 -16.57 -37.99 8.54
CA VAL A 250 -17.11 -39.37 8.65
C VAL A 250 -18.26 -39.53 7.67
N THR A 251 -18.67 -40.81 7.45
CA THR A 251 -19.88 -41.11 6.66
C THR A 251 -21.10 -41.24 7.59
N PRO A 252 -22.35 -41.18 7.06
CA PRO A 252 -23.56 -41.40 7.87
C PRO A 252 -23.61 -42.77 8.58
N GLN A 253 -22.89 -43.75 8.06
CA GLN A 253 -22.86 -45.14 8.58
C GLN A 253 -21.80 -45.30 9.68
N THR A 254 -20.90 -44.34 9.87
CA THR A 254 -19.83 -44.41 10.88
C THR A 254 -20.42 -44.46 12.28
N LYS A 255 -19.94 -45.39 13.11
CA LYS A 255 -20.40 -45.55 14.50
C LYS A 255 -19.87 -44.44 15.40
N MET A 256 -20.64 -44.06 16.44
CA MET A 256 -20.31 -42.98 17.33
C MET A 256 -18.92 -43.08 18.01
N PRO A 257 -18.40 -44.26 18.41
CA PRO A 257 -17.04 -44.38 18.94
C PRO A 257 -15.99 -43.82 17.95
N ASP A 258 -16.11 -44.11 16.65
CA ASP A 258 -15.19 -43.64 15.63
C ASP A 258 -15.38 -42.14 15.35
N VAL A 259 -16.63 -41.64 15.43
CA VAL A 259 -16.91 -40.19 15.36
C VAL A 259 -16.20 -39.45 16.46
N ILE A 260 -16.36 -39.94 17.72
CA ILE A 260 -15.71 -39.35 18.92
C ILE A 260 -14.18 -39.39 18.77
N TYR A 261 -13.63 -40.49 18.25
CA TYR A 261 -12.22 -40.65 17.98
C TYR A 261 -11.73 -39.57 16.98
N GLN A 262 -12.45 -39.35 15.87
CA GLN A 262 -12.11 -38.33 14.88
C GLN A 262 -12.16 -36.92 15.49
N MET A 263 -13.21 -36.60 16.23
CA MET A 263 -13.34 -35.30 16.94
C MET A 263 -12.15 -35.03 17.87
N SER A 264 -11.82 -36.03 18.71
CA SER A 264 -10.72 -35.93 19.69
C SER A 264 -9.35 -35.82 19.01
N ARG A 265 -9.12 -36.61 17.95
CA ARG A 265 -7.86 -36.64 17.19
C ARG A 265 -7.58 -35.32 16.52
N LYS A 266 -8.61 -34.66 15.91
CA LYS A 266 -8.46 -33.42 15.16
C LYS A 266 -8.60 -32.16 16.03
N LYS A 267 -9.08 -32.30 17.28
CA LYS A 267 -9.17 -31.22 18.30
C LYS A 267 -10.02 -30.01 17.91
N LEU A 268 -10.97 -30.19 16.98
CA LEU A 268 -11.85 -29.09 16.51
C LEU A 268 -13.24 -29.12 17.17
N GLY A 269 -13.52 -30.09 18.05
CA GLY A 269 -14.80 -30.21 18.76
C GLY A 269 -16.02 -30.43 17.85
N VAL A 270 -15.82 -30.78 16.59
CA VAL A 270 -16.85 -31.02 15.60
C VAL A 270 -16.37 -32.00 14.53
N THR A 271 -17.29 -32.75 13.91
CA THR A 271 -17.00 -33.64 12.79
C THR A 271 -18.04 -33.44 11.70
N ALA A 272 -17.59 -33.30 10.46
CA ALA A 272 -18.45 -33.24 9.29
C ALA A 272 -18.95 -34.64 8.94
N VAL A 273 -20.24 -34.78 8.61
CA VAL A 273 -20.83 -35.97 8.04
C VAL A 273 -21.02 -35.77 6.56
N VAL A 274 -20.41 -36.62 5.73
CA VAL A 274 -20.38 -36.47 4.28
C VAL A 274 -20.88 -37.71 3.55
N GLU A 275 -21.62 -37.54 2.47
CA GLU A 275 -21.94 -38.55 1.48
C GLU A 275 -21.09 -38.30 0.23
N GLY A 276 -20.08 -39.13 0.02
CA GLY A 276 -19.04 -38.86 -0.96
C GLY A 276 -18.24 -37.60 -0.55
N GLU A 277 -18.36 -36.52 -1.33
CA GLU A 277 -17.74 -35.21 -1.02
C GLU A 277 -18.76 -34.20 -0.50
N ARG A 278 -20.05 -34.50 -0.53
CA ARG A 278 -21.13 -33.58 -0.16
C ARG A 278 -21.37 -33.57 1.35
N LEU A 279 -21.42 -32.40 1.94
CA LEU A 279 -21.80 -32.21 3.33
C LEU A 279 -23.29 -32.51 3.53
N VAL A 280 -23.62 -33.40 4.48
CA VAL A 280 -25.02 -33.74 4.82
C VAL A 280 -25.36 -33.45 6.27
N GLY A 281 -24.38 -33.22 7.13
CA GLY A 281 -24.60 -32.87 8.53
C GLY A 281 -23.29 -32.63 9.28
N ILE A 282 -23.43 -32.33 10.57
CA ILE A 282 -22.32 -32.21 11.52
C ILE A 282 -22.67 -32.84 12.86
N ILE A 283 -21.66 -33.24 13.60
CA ILE A 283 -21.78 -33.63 15.00
C ILE A 283 -20.79 -32.79 15.80
N SER A 284 -21.27 -31.99 16.73
CA SER A 284 -20.45 -31.18 17.62
C SER A 284 -20.36 -31.77 19.02
N ASP A 285 -19.40 -31.32 19.85
CA ASP A 285 -19.32 -31.68 21.28
C ASP A 285 -20.62 -31.36 22.02
N GLY A 286 -21.29 -30.25 21.63
CA GLY A 286 -22.58 -29.87 22.17
C GLY A 286 -23.70 -30.87 21.80
N ASP A 287 -23.68 -31.39 20.56
CA ASP A 287 -24.65 -32.44 20.12
C ASP A 287 -24.40 -33.74 20.88
N LEU A 288 -23.14 -34.14 20.99
CA LEU A 288 -22.75 -35.33 21.72
C LEU A 288 -23.18 -35.26 23.20
N ARG A 289 -22.99 -34.13 23.86
CA ARG A 289 -23.41 -33.93 25.25
C ARG A 289 -24.92 -34.04 25.41
N ARG A 290 -25.70 -33.36 24.53
CA ARG A 290 -27.17 -33.45 24.54
C ARG A 290 -27.70 -34.87 24.26
N LEU A 291 -27.04 -35.63 23.39
CA LEU A 291 -27.38 -37.00 23.11
C LEU A 291 -27.11 -37.92 24.30
N LEU A 292 -25.94 -37.73 24.99
CA LEU A 292 -25.58 -38.46 26.22
C LEU A 292 -26.57 -38.20 27.36
N GLU A 293 -27.02 -36.96 27.53
CA GLU A 293 -28.06 -36.59 28.50
C GLU A 293 -29.39 -37.33 28.24
N LYS A 294 -29.77 -37.47 26.96
CA LYS A 294 -31.07 -38.08 26.57
C LYS A 294 -31.06 -39.61 26.51
N ARG A 295 -29.95 -40.23 26.08
CA ARG A 295 -29.87 -41.67 25.76
C ARG A 295 -28.82 -42.42 26.58
N GLY A 296 -28.05 -41.72 27.40
CA GLY A 296 -26.98 -42.31 28.16
C GLY A 296 -25.94 -42.99 27.27
N LYS A 297 -25.51 -44.20 27.66
CA LYS A 297 -24.50 -44.98 26.92
C LYS A 297 -24.98 -45.53 25.57
N ASP A 298 -26.29 -45.59 25.31
CA ASP A 298 -26.86 -46.10 24.06
C ASP A 298 -26.49 -45.17 22.87
N VAL A 299 -25.97 -43.98 23.12
CA VAL A 299 -25.39 -43.08 22.08
C VAL A 299 -24.27 -43.78 21.31
N LEU A 300 -23.51 -44.67 21.96
CA LEU A 300 -22.36 -45.32 21.32
C LEU A 300 -22.77 -46.31 20.23
N ASP A 301 -24.04 -46.80 20.26
CA ASP A 301 -24.58 -47.75 19.27
C ASP A 301 -25.16 -47.03 18.04
N LEU A 302 -25.36 -45.72 18.11
CA LEU A 302 -25.86 -44.93 16.99
C LEU A 302 -24.87 -44.83 15.84
N ALA A 303 -25.40 -44.64 14.66
CA ALA A 303 -24.63 -44.20 13.50
C ALA A 303 -24.61 -42.66 13.42
N ALA A 304 -23.59 -42.09 12.79
CA ALA A 304 -23.43 -40.65 12.62
C ALA A 304 -24.66 -40.00 11.97
N GLY A 305 -25.28 -40.64 11.00
CA GLY A 305 -26.51 -40.17 10.32
C GLY A 305 -27.73 -40.02 11.22
N GLU A 306 -27.75 -40.78 12.36
CA GLU A 306 -28.82 -40.75 13.35
C GLU A 306 -28.55 -39.65 14.42
N ALA A 307 -27.28 -39.33 14.62
CA ALA A 307 -26.81 -38.41 15.65
C ALA A 307 -26.56 -36.98 15.14
N MET A 308 -26.40 -36.81 13.82
CA MET A 308 -25.99 -35.54 13.21
C MET A 308 -27.07 -34.46 13.26
N THR A 309 -26.64 -33.23 13.39
CA THR A 309 -27.43 -32.04 13.04
C THR A 309 -27.40 -31.86 11.52
N ARG A 310 -28.57 -31.89 10.87
CA ARG A 310 -28.74 -31.66 9.45
C ARG A 310 -28.70 -30.19 9.11
N ASP A 311 -28.39 -29.85 7.86
CA ASP A 311 -28.35 -28.50 7.35
C ASP A 311 -27.48 -27.54 8.22
N PRO A 312 -26.20 -27.90 8.44
CA PRO A 312 -25.30 -27.09 9.24
C PRO A 312 -25.08 -25.72 8.59
N LYS A 313 -24.71 -24.74 9.39
CA LYS A 313 -24.30 -23.43 8.87
C LYS A 313 -22.99 -23.58 8.14
N THR A 314 -22.96 -23.02 6.92
CA THR A 314 -21.82 -23.10 6.01
C THR A 314 -21.39 -21.71 5.57
N ILE A 315 -20.18 -21.62 5.05
CA ILE A 315 -19.61 -20.42 4.45
C ILE A 315 -18.80 -20.81 3.21
N GLY A 316 -18.62 -19.88 2.27
CA GLY A 316 -17.75 -20.09 1.12
C GLY A 316 -16.28 -19.79 1.46
N ALA A 317 -15.34 -20.48 0.80
CA ALA A 317 -13.90 -20.29 0.99
C ALA A 317 -13.44 -18.85 0.68
N GLY A 318 -14.07 -18.20 -0.31
CA GLY A 318 -13.77 -16.84 -0.72
C GLY A 318 -14.33 -15.73 0.17
N GLU A 319 -15.13 -16.05 1.21
CA GLU A 319 -15.67 -15.06 2.14
C GLU A 319 -14.60 -14.54 3.10
N PHE A 320 -14.81 -13.32 3.65
CA PHE A 320 -13.89 -12.76 4.64
C PHE A 320 -13.99 -13.44 6.00
N ALA A 321 -12.88 -13.55 6.71
CA ALA A 321 -12.81 -14.04 8.08
C ALA A 321 -13.74 -13.26 9.03
N ALA A 322 -13.91 -11.95 8.80
CA ALA A 322 -14.86 -11.12 9.53
C ALA A 322 -16.32 -11.56 9.34
N THR A 323 -16.69 -11.98 8.13
CA THR A 323 -18.03 -12.55 7.84
C THR A 323 -18.23 -13.88 8.59
N ALA A 324 -17.20 -14.73 8.60
CA ALA A 324 -17.23 -15.99 9.36
C ALA A 324 -17.42 -15.74 10.85
N LEU A 325 -16.68 -14.78 11.43
CA LEU A 325 -16.79 -14.41 12.84
C LEU A 325 -18.21 -13.90 13.18
N ALA A 326 -18.72 -12.95 12.40
CA ALA A 326 -20.06 -12.41 12.59
C ALA A 326 -21.14 -13.49 12.54
N LEU A 327 -21.02 -14.44 11.62
CA LEU A 327 -21.95 -15.58 11.51
C LEU A 327 -21.83 -16.51 12.71
N MET A 328 -20.62 -16.78 13.22
CA MET A 328 -20.41 -17.60 14.42
C MET A 328 -21.02 -16.92 15.66
N GLU A 329 -20.86 -15.63 15.83
CA GLU A 329 -21.44 -14.84 16.92
C GLU A 329 -22.96 -14.81 16.87
N GLU A 330 -23.52 -14.51 15.70
CA GLU A 330 -24.98 -14.48 15.50
C GLU A 330 -25.65 -15.83 15.83
N LYS A 331 -25.04 -16.92 15.35
CA LYS A 331 -25.58 -18.28 15.52
C LYS A 331 -25.11 -18.95 16.81
N LYS A 332 -24.22 -18.31 17.60
CA LYS A 332 -23.61 -18.87 18.84
C LYS A 332 -22.95 -20.23 18.62
N ILE A 333 -22.17 -20.34 17.54
CA ILE A 333 -21.42 -21.53 17.17
C ILE A 333 -19.92 -21.21 17.08
N THR A 334 -19.09 -22.24 17.25
CA THR A 334 -17.62 -22.08 17.27
C THR A 334 -16.95 -22.60 16.01
N SER A 335 -17.71 -23.17 15.08
CA SER A 335 -17.18 -23.75 13.83
C SER A 335 -18.14 -23.55 12.68
N LEU A 336 -17.61 -23.32 11.50
CA LEU A 336 -18.35 -23.27 10.24
C LEU A 336 -17.74 -24.24 9.25
N MET A 337 -18.59 -25.01 8.57
CA MET A 337 -18.18 -25.82 7.44
C MET A 337 -18.00 -24.94 6.21
N VAL A 338 -16.88 -25.13 5.52
CA VAL A 338 -16.59 -24.42 4.28
C VAL A 338 -16.96 -25.30 3.11
N VAL A 339 -17.85 -24.81 2.26
CA VAL A 339 -18.38 -25.56 1.12
C VAL A 339 -18.29 -24.74 -0.17
N ASP A 340 -18.20 -25.43 -1.30
CA ASP A 340 -18.33 -24.80 -2.61
C ASP A 340 -19.81 -24.53 -2.97
N GLY A 341 -20.06 -23.90 -4.13
CA GLY A 341 -21.41 -23.62 -4.64
C GLY A 341 -22.29 -24.86 -4.90
N GLY A 342 -21.72 -26.06 -4.91
CA GLY A 342 -22.39 -27.36 -5.07
C GLY A 342 -22.66 -28.11 -3.75
N GLY A 343 -22.19 -27.55 -2.62
CA GLY A 343 -22.30 -28.19 -1.30
C GLY A 343 -21.23 -29.25 -1.02
N LYS A 344 -20.15 -29.27 -1.82
CA LYS A 344 -18.97 -30.11 -1.55
C LYS A 344 -18.20 -29.51 -0.39
N LEU A 345 -17.79 -30.34 0.57
CA LEU A 345 -17.02 -29.94 1.73
C LEU A 345 -15.56 -29.66 1.33
N GLU A 346 -15.12 -28.41 1.49
CA GLU A 346 -13.75 -27.95 1.22
C GLU A 346 -12.90 -27.84 2.48
N GLY A 347 -13.53 -27.47 3.61
CA GLY A 347 -12.79 -27.25 4.85
C GLY A 347 -13.70 -26.99 6.05
N ILE A 348 -13.04 -26.60 7.14
CA ILE A 348 -13.67 -26.13 8.37
C ILE A 348 -12.85 -24.96 8.93
N VAL A 349 -13.53 -23.92 9.36
CA VAL A 349 -12.94 -22.82 10.12
C VAL A 349 -13.48 -22.83 11.54
N HIS A 350 -12.59 -22.72 12.53
CA HIS A 350 -12.91 -22.69 13.93
C HIS A 350 -12.67 -21.32 14.53
N LEU A 351 -13.41 -20.94 15.57
CA LEU A 351 -13.31 -19.64 16.22
C LEU A 351 -11.87 -19.32 16.68
N HIS A 352 -11.10 -20.32 17.12
CA HIS A 352 -9.69 -20.14 17.50
C HIS A 352 -8.79 -19.73 16.34
N ASP A 353 -9.11 -20.11 15.11
CA ASP A 353 -8.35 -19.71 13.92
C ASP A 353 -8.55 -18.20 13.66
N LEU A 354 -9.72 -17.69 14.02
CA LEU A 354 -10.08 -16.29 13.90
C LEU A 354 -9.51 -15.41 15.03
N TRP A 355 -9.27 -15.97 16.23
CA TRP A 355 -8.65 -15.24 17.34
C TRP A 355 -7.22 -14.80 17.04
N GLY A 356 -6.46 -15.59 16.29
CA GLY A 356 -5.14 -15.21 15.78
C GLY A 356 -5.16 -13.93 14.92
N THR A 357 -6.36 -13.50 14.47
CA THR A 357 -6.54 -12.31 13.65
C THR A 357 -6.79 -11.03 14.46
N GLU A 358 -6.79 -11.09 15.82
CA GLU A 358 -7.06 -9.93 16.71
C GLU A 358 -8.35 -9.14 16.35
N MET A 359 -9.38 -9.84 15.87
CA MET A 359 -10.66 -9.25 15.51
C MET A 359 -11.61 -9.07 16.71
N MET A 360 -11.21 -9.54 17.90
CA MET A 360 -11.91 -9.34 19.18
C MET A 360 -11.23 -8.31 20.04
#